data_08896210df33894e9f34a639a18940dc
#
_entry.id   08896210df33894e9f34a639a18940dc
#
_cell.length_a   1.000
_cell.length_b   1.000
_cell.length_c   1.000
_cell.angle_alpha   90.00
_cell.angle_beta   90.00
_cell.angle_gamma   90.00
#
_symmetry.space_group_name_H-M   'P 1'
#
loop_
_entity.id
_entity.type
_entity.pdbx_description
1 polymer ?
#
loop_
_entity_poly.entity_id
_entity_poly.type
_entity_poly.pdbx_seq_one_letter_code
_entity_poly.pdbx_strand_id
1 'polypeptide(L)'
;MNSIALMNGTRPRKAGRAVVGVVLLAVLGALALAPWFTSFATQRLLVEVFTVFAMALAWNLLAGYGGLVVVGHQMFVGVGAYALFALSNRLGINPWIMLPLATAATALFALLSALPMFRLSGAHFAVGTWVLAEMLRILTLNNEWLGAGGGMPLEALGSFDRWTRNAGVYWSALITGVGALFIARLMLRGKLGLALMSVRDSEAAAAASGVSIQRAKLALWVIAGSITGLAGAVAYMNTLQVTPDATFSLNWSAAAIFIAVLGGIGTLEGPILGTILYFLLRESFASYGSWYFIGLGSLAIVTMVFAPGGAWSLVTRRWVIDPFGVRRDMPRR
;
A
#
# COMPACT_ATOMS: atom_id res chain seq x y z
N MET A 1 -0.57 -21.68 47.95
CA MET A 1 -1.61 -22.46 47.24
C MET A 1 -2.60 -21.48 46.68
N ASN A 2 -2.49 -21.13 45.39
CA ASN A 2 -3.58 -20.58 44.62
C ASN A 2 -3.25 -20.78 43.13
N SER A 3 -4.14 -21.48 42.54
CA SER A 3 -4.14 -22.04 41.19
C SER A 3 -3.93 -21.00 40.11
N ILE A 4 -2.82 -21.13 39.39
CA ILE A 4 -2.62 -20.50 38.07
C ILE A 4 -3.59 -21.17 37.09
N ALA A 5 -4.69 -20.51 36.82
CA ALA A 5 -5.57 -20.89 35.75
C ALA A 5 -4.79 -20.75 34.43
N LEU A 6 -4.36 -21.87 33.89
CA LEU A 6 -3.84 -22.00 32.51
C LEU A 6 -4.94 -21.54 31.57
N MET A 7 -4.84 -20.30 31.08
CA MET A 7 -5.61 -19.85 29.94
C MET A 7 -5.10 -20.65 28.72
N ASN A 8 -5.78 -21.74 28.44
CA ASN A 8 -5.66 -22.52 27.22
C ASN A 8 -5.91 -21.61 26.03
N GLY A 9 -4.84 -21.12 25.43
CA GLY A 9 -4.86 -20.52 24.10
C GLY A 9 -5.27 -21.60 23.10
N THR A 10 -6.57 -21.75 22.88
CA THR A 10 -7.11 -22.66 21.88
C THR A 10 -6.63 -22.20 20.53
N ARG A 11 -5.69 -22.94 19.93
CA ARG A 11 -5.38 -22.82 18.49
C ARG A 11 -6.71 -22.82 17.75
N PRO A 12 -6.96 -21.88 16.80
CA PRO A 12 -8.19 -21.88 16.06
C PRO A 12 -8.39 -23.25 15.44
N ARG A 13 -9.47 -23.91 15.81
CA ARG A 13 -9.83 -25.25 15.29
C ARG A 13 -9.75 -25.22 13.76
N LYS A 14 -9.30 -26.30 13.13
CA LYS A 14 -9.23 -26.45 11.64
C LYS A 14 -10.52 -25.97 10.96
N ALA A 15 -11.68 -26.19 11.60
CA ALA A 15 -12.98 -25.68 11.18
C ALA A 15 -13.06 -24.13 11.08
N GLY A 16 -12.48 -23.38 12.01
CA GLY A 16 -12.48 -21.91 11.98
C GLY A 16 -11.66 -21.35 10.81
N ARG A 17 -10.54 -21.98 10.46
CA ARG A 17 -9.74 -21.60 9.30
C ARG A 17 -10.45 -21.90 7.98
N ALA A 18 -11.20 -22.99 7.89
CA ALA A 18 -12.00 -23.30 6.72
C ALA A 18 -13.13 -22.29 6.52
N VAL A 19 -13.83 -21.91 7.59
CA VAL A 19 -14.89 -20.89 7.54
C VAL A 19 -14.34 -19.54 7.09
N VAL A 20 -13.22 -19.09 7.65
CA VAL A 20 -12.56 -17.83 7.21
C VAL A 20 -12.16 -17.91 5.72
N GLY A 21 -11.63 -19.05 5.27
CA GLY A 21 -11.29 -19.25 3.85
C GLY A 21 -12.51 -19.16 2.93
N VAL A 22 -13.63 -19.80 3.31
CA VAL A 22 -14.88 -19.74 2.54
C VAL A 22 -15.44 -18.32 2.49
N VAL A 23 -15.45 -17.60 3.61
CA VAL A 23 -15.91 -16.20 3.67
C VAL A 23 -15.04 -15.30 2.77
N LEU A 24 -13.72 -15.44 2.83
CA LEU A 24 -12.80 -14.69 1.97
C LEU A 24 -13.04 -14.97 0.49
N LEU A 25 -13.26 -16.24 0.12
CA LEU A 25 -13.55 -16.61 -1.26
C LEU A 25 -14.91 -16.05 -1.71
N ALA A 26 -15.94 -16.09 -0.85
CA ALA A 26 -17.24 -15.51 -1.15
C ALA A 26 -17.17 -14.00 -1.36
N VAL A 27 -16.42 -13.27 -0.50
CA VAL A 27 -16.20 -11.83 -0.63
C VAL A 27 -15.43 -11.51 -1.92
N LEU A 28 -14.36 -12.25 -2.23
CA LEU A 28 -13.61 -12.06 -3.48
C LEU A 28 -14.46 -12.36 -4.71
N GLY A 29 -15.30 -13.38 -4.67
CA GLY A 29 -16.26 -13.69 -5.74
C GLY A 29 -17.28 -12.56 -5.94
N ALA A 30 -17.85 -12.05 -4.85
CA ALA A 30 -18.78 -10.92 -4.91
C ALA A 30 -18.10 -9.65 -5.47
N LEU A 31 -16.85 -9.36 -5.06
CA LEU A 31 -16.08 -8.25 -5.58
C LEU A 31 -15.73 -8.45 -7.07
N ALA A 32 -15.38 -9.65 -7.50
CA ALA A 32 -15.10 -9.94 -8.91
C ALA A 32 -16.31 -9.75 -9.81
N LEU A 33 -17.51 -10.03 -9.30
CA LEU A 33 -18.78 -9.85 -10.01
C LEU A 33 -19.34 -8.42 -9.90
N ALA A 34 -18.80 -7.56 -9.07
CA ALA A 34 -19.31 -6.22 -8.82
C ALA A 34 -19.52 -5.36 -10.08
N PRO A 35 -18.67 -5.38 -11.15
CA PRO A 35 -18.89 -4.58 -12.36
C PRO A 35 -20.23 -4.83 -13.06
N TRP A 36 -20.83 -6.01 -12.90
CA TRP A 36 -22.14 -6.31 -13.50
C TRP A 36 -23.32 -5.76 -12.72
N PHE A 37 -23.15 -5.47 -11.42
CA PHE A 37 -24.23 -5.08 -10.52
C PHE A 37 -24.10 -3.67 -9.94
N THR A 38 -22.94 -2.99 -10.18
CA THR A 38 -22.66 -1.68 -9.59
C THR A 38 -22.62 -0.58 -10.65
N SER A 39 -22.94 0.64 -10.20
CA SER A 39 -22.83 1.84 -11.04
C SER A 39 -21.35 2.18 -11.36
N PHE A 40 -21.13 2.91 -12.45
CA PHE A 40 -19.78 3.38 -12.82
C PHE A 40 -19.16 4.25 -11.72
N ALA A 41 -19.96 5.02 -10.97
CA ALA A 41 -19.47 5.82 -9.84
C ALA A 41 -18.94 4.93 -8.72
N THR A 42 -19.68 3.87 -8.37
CA THR A 42 -19.27 2.88 -7.37
C THR A 42 -18.01 2.13 -7.81
N GLN A 43 -17.91 1.75 -9.10
CA GLN A 43 -16.71 1.10 -9.64
C GLN A 43 -15.47 2.01 -9.48
N ARG A 44 -15.59 3.29 -9.82
CA ARG A 44 -14.50 4.26 -9.66
C ARG A 44 -14.07 4.45 -8.20
N LEU A 45 -15.04 4.51 -7.29
CA LEU A 45 -14.75 4.56 -5.85
C LEU A 45 -14.00 3.31 -5.39
N LEU A 46 -14.45 2.12 -5.80
CA LEU A 46 -13.78 0.86 -5.45
C LEU A 46 -12.38 0.74 -6.03
N VAL A 47 -12.14 1.26 -7.25
CA VAL A 47 -10.79 1.36 -7.83
C VAL A 47 -9.89 2.19 -6.91
N GLU A 48 -10.37 3.34 -6.44
CA GLU A 48 -9.61 4.18 -5.51
C GLU A 48 -9.37 3.45 -4.18
N VAL A 49 -10.38 2.78 -3.63
CA VAL A 49 -10.25 1.98 -2.40
C VAL A 49 -9.16 0.93 -2.53
N PHE A 50 -9.15 0.13 -3.61
CA PHE A 50 -8.16 -0.94 -3.78
C PHE A 50 -6.76 -0.42 -4.04
N THR A 51 -6.60 0.66 -4.80
CA THR A 51 -5.29 1.25 -5.10
C THR A 51 -4.70 1.92 -3.87
N VAL A 52 -5.48 2.72 -3.15
CA VAL A 52 -5.03 3.37 -1.90
C VAL A 52 -4.75 2.33 -0.81
N PHE A 53 -5.56 1.26 -0.71
CA PHE A 53 -5.28 0.12 0.16
C PHE A 53 -3.93 -0.53 -0.14
N ALA A 54 -3.64 -0.80 -1.43
CA ALA A 54 -2.36 -1.39 -1.83
C ALA A 54 -1.17 -0.48 -1.47
N MET A 55 -1.30 0.84 -1.67
CA MET A 55 -0.30 1.83 -1.27
C MET A 55 -0.10 1.86 0.25
N ALA A 56 -1.18 1.86 1.02
CA ALA A 56 -1.13 1.87 2.48
C ALA A 56 -0.52 0.57 3.04
N LEU A 57 -0.84 -0.58 2.44
CA LEU A 57 -0.24 -1.85 2.79
C LEU A 57 1.26 -1.85 2.49
N ALA A 58 1.69 -1.34 1.33
CA ALA A 58 3.09 -1.23 0.96
C ALA A 58 3.86 -0.29 1.92
N TRP A 59 3.27 0.84 2.29
CA TRP A 59 3.84 1.73 3.29
C TRP A 59 3.93 1.07 4.67
N ASN A 60 2.89 0.35 5.08
CA ASN A 60 2.89 -0.40 6.34
C ASN A 60 3.96 -1.51 6.37
N LEU A 61 4.27 -2.13 5.23
CA LEU A 61 5.39 -3.07 5.13
C LEU A 61 6.72 -2.36 5.39
N LEU A 62 6.94 -1.17 4.81
CA LEU A 62 8.16 -0.39 4.99
C LEU A 62 8.32 0.08 6.44
N ALA A 63 7.32 0.78 6.97
CA ALA A 63 7.40 1.37 8.31
C ALA A 63 7.20 0.33 9.41
N GLY A 64 6.18 -0.52 9.28
CA GLY A 64 5.77 -1.45 10.34
C GLY A 64 6.65 -2.69 10.49
N TYR A 65 7.20 -3.20 9.38
CA TYR A 65 8.03 -4.40 9.41
C TYR A 65 9.50 -4.13 9.11
N GLY A 66 9.79 -3.10 8.29
CA GLY A 66 11.16 -2.73 7.93
C GLY A 66 11.78 -1.60 8.76
N GLY A 67 10.98 -0.91 9.57
CA GLY A 67 11.44 0.28 10.31
C GLY A 67 11.80 1.47 9.42
N LEU A 68 11.38 1.47 8.15
CA LEU A 68 11.67 2.49 7.16
C LEU A 68 10.48 3.46 7.04
N VAL A 69 10.53 4.57 7.76
CA VAL A 69 9.48 5.60 7.69
C VAL A 69 9.68 6.46 6.45
N VAL A 70 8.85 6.23 5.43
CA VAL A 70 8.91 6.90 4.12
C VAL A 70 7.87 8.00 4.07
N VAL A 71 8.28 9.25 3.85
CA VAL A 71 7.37 10.40 3.63
C VAL A 71 7.14 10.62 2.12
N GLY A 72 8.14 10.34 1.30
CA GLY A 72 8.08 10.49 -0.16
C GLY A 72 7.53 9.27 -0.91
N HIS A 73 6.57 8.54 -0.34
CA HIS A 73 6.02 7.32 -0.94
C HIS A 73 5.36 7.56 -2.31
N GLN A 74 4.84 8.78 -2.54
CA GLN A 74 4.29 9.23 -3.82
C GLN A 74 5.27 9.18 -4.99
N MET A 75 6.58 9.12 -4.77
CA MET A 75 7.55 8.94 -5.86
C MET A 75 7.28 7.66 -6.67
N PHE A 76 6.92 6.58 -6.02
CA PHE A 76 6.59 5.32 -6.69
C PHE A 76 5.26 5.41 -7.44
N VAL A 77 4.27 6.14 -6.89
CA VAL A 77 2.99 6.42 -7.55
C VAL A 77 3.24 7.14 -8.89
N GLY A 78 4.04 8.22 -8.83
CA GLY A 78 4.37 9.02 -10.02
C GLY A 78 5.14 8.21 -11.06
N VAL A 79 6.20 7.51 -10.65
CA VAL A 79 7.00 6.69 -11.58
C VAL A 79 6.15 5.62 -12.25
N GLY A 80 5.29 4.90 -11.49
CA GLY A 80 4.42 3.87 -12.05
C GLY A 80 3.39 4.43 -13.03
N ALA A 81 2.74 5.53 -12.68
CA ALA A 81 1.76 6.18 -13.53
C ALA A 81 2.39 6.70 -14.82
N TYR A 82 3.48 7.46 -14.74
CA TYR A 82 4.16 7.99 -15.91
C TYR A 82 4.77 6.90 -16.78
N ALA A 83 5.33 5.85 -16.19
CA ALA A 83 5.84 4.72 -16.95
C ALA A 83 4.72 4.05 -17.78
N LEU A 84 3.54 3.82 -17.17
CA LEU A 84 2.41 3.25 -17.89
C LEU A 84 1.98 4.13 -19.06
N PHE A 85 1.76 5.43 -18.81
CA PHE A 85 1.26 6.36 -19.81
C PHE A 85 2.26 6.57 -20.94
N ALA A 86 3.54 6.80 -20.62
CA ALA A 86 4.59 6.98 -21.61
C ALA A 86 4.76 5.74 -22.49
N LEU A 87 4.85 4.55 -21.89
CA LEU A 87 4.99 3.30 -22.63
C LEU A 87 3.76 3.00 -23.49
N SER A 88 2.55 3.15 -22.94
CA SER A 88 1.32 2.86 -23.65
C SER A 88 1.12 3.80 -24.83
N ASN A 89 1.27 5.12 -24.65
CA ASN A 89 1.06 6.10 -25.70
C ASN A 89 2.15 6.01 -26.79
N ARG A 90 3.43 5.80 -26.41
CA ARG A 90 4.54 5.76 -27.37
C ARG A 90 4.60 4.47 -28.17
N LEU A 91 4.28 3.35 -27.57
CA LEU A 91 4.29 2.06 -28.24
C LEU A 91 2.94 1.73 -28.90
N GLY A 92 1.89 2.50 -28.61
CA GLY A 92 0.53 2.23 -29.11
C GLY A 92 -0.04 0.91 -28.59
N ILE A 93 0.48 0.41 -27.45
CA ILE A 93 0.12 -0.89 -26.90
C ILE A 93 -0.93 -0.72 -25.79
N ASN A 94 -1.81 -1.70 -25.72
CA ASN A 94 -2.86 -1.77 -24.71
C ASN A 94 -2.30 -1.55 -23.30
N PRO A 95 -2.84 -0.59 -22.51
CA PRO A 95 -2.36 -0.26 -21.18
C PRO A 95 -2.35 -1.43 -20.21
N TRP A 96 -3.29 -2.37 -20.30
CA TRP A 96 -3.30 -3.55 -19.43
C TRP A 96 -2.07 -4.45 -19.64
N ILE A 97 -1.61 -4.57 -20.90
CA ILE A 97 -0.39 -5.31 -21.24
C ILE A 97 0.86 -4.57 -20.73
N MET A 98 0.79 -3.23 -20.65
CA MET A 98 1.89 -2.40 -20.17
C MET A 98 2.00 -2.33 -18.64
N LEU A 99 0.99 -2.74 -17.87
CA LEU A 99 1.04 -2.74 -16.41
C LEU A 99 2.25 -3.51 -15.82
N PRO A 100 2.57 -4.73 -16.27
CA PRO A 100 3.76 -5.44 -15.80
C PRO A 100 5.06 -4.67 -16.09
N LEU A 101 5.15 -4.03 -17.27
CA LEU A 101 6.33 -3.29 -17.67
C LEU A 101 6.47 -1.99 -16.87
N ALA A 102 5.38 -1.28 -16.59
CA ALA A 102 5.36 -0.11 -15.71
C ALA A 102 5.75 -0.50 -14.26
N THR A 103 5.29 -1.68 -13.81
CA THR A 103 5.70 -2.24 -12.51
C THR A 103 7.19 -2.56 -12.49
N ALA A 104 7.73 -3.15 -13.54
CA ALA A 104 9.16 -3.43 -13.67
C ALA A 104 10.00 -2.14 -13.71
N ALA A 105 9.53 -1.10 -14.41
CA ALA A 105 10.16 0.22 -14.41
C ALA A 105 10.20 0.83 -13.00
N THR A 106 9.11 0.70 -12.23
CA THR A 106 9.08 1.16 -10.84
C THR A 106 9.99 0.31 -9.94
N ALA A 107 10.07 -1.00 -10.16
CA ALA A 107 11.00 -1.88 -9.45
C ALA A 107 12.47 -1.47 -9.70
N LEU A 108 12.81 -1.17 -10.96
CA LEU A 108 14.13 -0.68 -11.34
C LEU A 108 14.42 0.67 -10.69
N PHE A 109 13.46 1.60 -10.72
CA PHE A 109 13.59 2.88 -10.02
C PHE A 109 13.80 2.67 -8.50
N ALA A 110 13.05 1.78 -7.87
CA ALA A 110 13.21 1.44 -6.46
C ALA A 110 14.62 0.89 -6.19
N LEU A 111 15.13 0.02 -7.05
CA LEU A 111 16.50 -0.52 -6.94
C LEU A 111 17.56 0.59 -7.03
N LEU A 112 17.43 1.50 -7.99
CA LEU A 112 18.35 2.61 -8.18
C LEU A 112 18.27 3.64 -7.04
N SER A 113 17.07 3.99 -6.60
CA SER A 113 16.83 4.94 -5.51
C SER A 113 17.29 4.42 -4.15
N ALA A 114 17.38 3.11 -3.96
CA ALA A 114 17.92 2.52 -2.73
C ALA A 114 19.38 2.93 -2.47
N LEU A 115 20.18 3.14 -3.52
CA LEU A 115 21.60 3.48 -3.39
C LEU A 115 21.84 4.77 -2.60
N PRO A 116 21.21 5.92 -2.95
CA PRO A 116 21.34 7.13 -2.15
C PRO A 116 20.51 7.07 -0.87
N MET A 117 19.31 6.48 -0.88
CA MET A 117 18.41 6.50 0.26
C MET A 117 18.94 5.71 1.46
N PHE A 118 19.55 4.55 1.26
CA PHE A 118 20.07 3.73 2.37
C PHE A 118 21.37 4.25 2.99
N ARG A 119 21.93 5.36 2.47
CA ARG A 119 22.97 6.12 3.14
C ARG A 119 22.45 7.06 4.22
N LEU A 120 21.13 7.29 4.20
CA LEU A 120 20.43 8.14 5.17
C LEU A 120 19.79 7.26 6.25
N SER A 121 19.62 7.81 7.44
CA SER A 121 19.00 7.13 8.57
C SER A 121 18.04 8.05 9.32
N GLY A 122 17.07 7.47 10.03
CA GLY A 122 16.12 8.19 10.88
C GLY A 122 15.36 9.29 10.13
N ALA A 123 15.35 10.50 10.69
CA ALA A 123 14.65 11.64 10.11
C ALA A 123 15.21 12.06 8.75
N HIS A 124 16.53 11.93 8.53
CA HIS A 124 17.15 12.27 7.25
C HIS A 124 16.68 11.35 6.12
N PHE A 125 16.41 10.06 6.42
CA PHE A 125 15.82 9.14 5.46
C PHE A 125 14.40 9.57 5.06
N ALA A 126 13.56 9.93 6.03
CA ALA A 126 12.20 10.38 5.78
C ALA A 126 12.17 11.64 4.90
N VAL A 127 12.96 12.66 5.25
CA VAL A 127 13.08 13.91 4.48
C VAL A 127 13.71 13.64 3.10
N GLY A 128 14.76 12.81 3.03
CA GLY A 128 15.42 12.44 1.77
C GLY A 128 14.47 11.79 0.77
N THR A 129 13.57 10.92 1.24
CA THR A 129 12.54 10.32 0.36
C THR A 129 11.54 11.36 -0.17
N TRP A 130 11.17 12.35 0.65
CA TRP A 130 10.31 13.44 0.20
C TRP A 130 11.00 14.34 -0.82
N VAL A 131 12.25 14.72 -0.57
CA VAL A 131 13.07 15.50 -1.51
C VAL A 131 13.21 14.76 -2.85
N LEU A 132 13.43 13.44 -2.82
CA LEU A 132 13.50 12.63 -4.04
C LEU A 132 12.18 12.64 -4.82
N ALA A 133 11.04 12.56 -4.13
CA ALA A 133 9.72 12.66 -4.76
C ALA A 133 9.51 14.03 -5.41
N GLU A 134 9.91 15.11 -4.73
CA GLU A 134 9.79 16.47 -5.24
C GLU A 134 10.74 16.72 -6.41
N MET A 135 11.95 16.17 -6.36
CA MET A 135 12.89 16.21 -7.50
C MET A 135 12.29 15.54 -8.74
N LEU A 136 11.67 14.38 -8.60
CA LEU A 136 10.98 13.70 -9.71
C LEU A 136 9.81 14.53 -10.24
N ARG A 137 9.03 15.18 -9.36
CA ARG A 137 7.96 16.09 -9.77
C ARG A 137 8.50 17.21 -10.65
N ILE A 138 9.56 17.89 -10.20
CA ILE A 138 10.18 19.01 -10.95
C ILE A 138 10.79 18.52 -12.27
N LEU A 139 11.47 17.37 -12.27
CA LEU A 139 12.03 16.79 -13.51
C LEU A 139 10.93 16.46 -14.52
N THR A 140 9.81 15.90 -14.06
CA THR A 140 8.66 15.59 -14.93
C THR A 140 7.97 16.84 -15.42
N LEU A 141 7.82 17.86 -14.56
CA LEU A 141 7.23 19.16 -14.88
C LEU A 141 7.95 19.88 -16.03
N ASN A 142 9.29 19.73 -16.09
CA ASN A 142 10.14 20.38 -17.10
C ASN A 142 10.44 19.47 -18.31
N ASN A 143 9.87 18.27 -18.37
CA ASN A 143 10.15 17.32 -19.43
C ASN A 143 9.01 17.31 -20.46
N GLU A 144 9.24 17.93 -21.63
CA GLU A 144 8.27 17.99 -22.74
C GLU A 144 7.87 16.60 -23.25
N TRP A 145 8.79 15.63 -23.21
CA TRP A 145 8.52 14.25 -23.61
C TRP A 145 7.48 13.56 -22.72
N LEU A 146 7.35 13.99 -21.47
CA LEU A 146 6.36 13.55 -20.49
C LEU A 146 5.15 14.49 -20.40
N GLY A 147 4.98 15.41 -21.35
CA GLY A 147 3.87 16.36 -21.39
C GLY A 147 4.05 17.59 -20.51
N ALA A 148 5.25 17.78 -19.94
CA ALA A 148 5.60 18.89 -19.05
C ALA A 148 4.50 19.15 -17.97
N GLY A 149 4.20 20.41 -17.67
CA GLY A 149 3.20 20.79 -16.67
C GLY A 149 1.75 20.42 -17.04
N GLY A 150 1.45 20.26 -18.33
CA GLY A 150 0.13 19.85 -18.81
C GLY A 150 -0.18 18.37 -18.62
N GLY A 151 0.85 17.56 -18.43
CA GLY A 151 0.75 16.12 -18.30
C GLY A 151 0.39 15.40 -19.60
N MET A 152 -0.09 14.16 -19.47
CA MET A 152 -0.44 13.31 -20.64
C MET A 152 -1.80 12.66 -20.44
N PRO A 153 -2.67 12.63 -21.48
CA PRO A 153 -3.84 11.77 -21.52
C PRO A 153 -3.45 10.32 -21.82
N LEU A 154 -4.26 9.36 -21.42
CA LEU A 154 -4.12 7.94 -21.80
C LEU A 154 -4.94 7.66 -23.06
N GLU A 155 -4.36 7.95 -24.22
CA GLU A 155 -5.04 7.83 -25.51
C GLU A 155 -5.46 6.40 -25.85
N ALA A 156 -4.61 5.43 -25.52
CA ALA A 156 -4.83 4.02 -25.84
C ALA A 156 -6.10 3.43 -25.21
N LEU A 157 -6.63 3.99 -24.11
CA LEU A 157 -7.92 3.58 -23.53
C LEU A 157 -9.13 4.23 -24.21
N GLY A 158 -8.93 5.24 -25.05
CA GLY A 158 -10.00 5.91 -25.79
C GLY A 158 -10.68 5.01 -26.84
N SER A 159 -9.98 3.98 -27.33
CA SER A 159 -10.49 3.03 -28.33
C SER A 159 -11.47 2.00 -27.75
N PHE A 160 -11.54 1.85 -26.44
CA PHE A 160 -12.40 0.88 -25.77
C PHE A 160 -13.76 1.50 -25.41
N ASP A 161 -14.82 0.69 -25.45
CA ASP A 161 -16.12 1.09 -24.98
C ASP A 161 -16.11 1.37 -23.46
N ARG A 162 -17.07 2.16 -23.00
CA ARG A 162 -17.11 2.64 -21.62
C ARG A 162 -17.16 1.52 -20.57
N TRP A 163 -17.92 0.44 -20.88
CA TRP A 163 -18.06 -0.67 -19.95
C TRP A 163 -16.74 -1.45 -19.82
N THR A 164 -16.16 -1.88 -20.94
CA THR A 164 -14.88 -2.62 -20.98
C THR A 164 -13.77 -1.84 -20.29
N ARG A 165 -13.70 -0.54 -20.53
CA ARG A 165 -12.71 0.33 -19.89
C ARG A 165 -12.88 0.37 -18.38
N ASN A 166 -14.08 0.68 -17.88
CA ASN A 166 -14.31 0.79 -16.43
C ASN A 166 -14.17 -0.57 -15.72
N ALA A 167 -14.72 -1.64 -16.28
CA ALA A 167 -14.59 -2.99 -15.73
C ALA A 167 -13.13 -3.47 -15.75
N GLY A 168 -12.39 -3.20 -16.82
CA GLY A 168 -10.97 -3.58 -16.92
C GLY A 168 -10.10 -2.85 -15.90
N VAL A 169 -10.31 -1.54 -15.70
CA VAL A 169 -9.61 -0.76 -14.65
C VAL A 169 -9.99 -1.27 -13.26
N TYR A 170 -11.27 -1.56 -13.04
CA TYR A 170 -11.75 -2.12 -11.79
C TYR A 170 -11.06 -3.47 -11.44
N TRP A 171 -11.05 -4.43 -12.38
CA TRP A 171 -10.38 -5.71 -12.15
C TRP A 171 -8.88 -5.54 -11.95
N SER A 172 -8.24 -4.61 -12.68
CA SER A 172 -6.83 -4.30 -12.45
C SER A 172 -6.58 -3.79 -11.03
N ALA A 173 -7.46 -2.93 -10.50
CA ALA A 173 -7.38 -2.43 -9.13
C ALA A 173 -7.62 -3.55 -8.09
N LEU A 174 -8.62 -4.40 -8.32
CA LEU A 174 -8.91 -5.56 -7.46
C LEU A 174 -7.71 -6.50 -7.40
N ILE A 175 -7.12 -6.84 -8.57
CA ILE A 175 -5.93 -7.69 -8.66
C ILE A 175 -4.74 -7.02 -7.94
N THR A 176 -4.58 -5.71 -8.07
CA THR A 176 -3.52 -4.95 -7.38
C THR A 176 -3.69 -5.02 -5.87
N GLY A 177 -4.89 -4.76 -5.34
CA GLY A 177 -5.15 -4.79 -3.90
C GLY A 177 -5.01 -6.19 -3.30
N VAL A 178 -5.64 -7.19 -3.93
CA VAL A 178 -5.58 -8.60 -3.49
C VAL A 178 -4.16 -9.16 -3.67
N GLY A 179 -3.52 -8.85 -4.79
CA GLY A 179 -2.14 -9.24 -5.09
C GLY A 179 -1.14 -8.66 -4.10
N ALA A 180 -1.30 -7.38 -3.73
CA ALA A 180 -0.49 -6.74 -2.69
C ALA A 180 -0.62 -7.47 -1.35
N LEU A 181 -1.84 -7.81 -0.94
CA LEU A 181 -2.08 -8.57 0.30
C LEU A 181 -1.47 -9.97 0.25
N PHE A 182 -1.58 -10.65 -0.90
CA PHE A 182 -1.01 -11.96 -1.10
C PHE A 182 0.52 -11.93 -1.05
N ILE A 183 1.16 -10.98 -1.75
CA ILE A 183 2.61 -10.78 -1.75
C ILE A 183 3.10 -10.45 -0.34
N ALA A 184 2.44 -9.53 0.37
CA ALA A 184 2.77 -9.16 1.75
C ALA A 184 2.72 -10.38 2.68
N ARG A 185 1.64 -11.17 2.60
CA ARG A 185 1.50 -12.41 3.39
C ARG A 185 2.59 -13.43 3.09
N LEU A 186 2.89 -13.64 1.79
CA LEU A 186 3.93 -14.59 1.36
C LEU A 186 5.31 -14.16 1.87
N MET A 187 5.63 -12.88 1.72
CA MET A 187 6.87 -12.28 2.18
C MET A 187 7.04 -12.42 3.70
N LEU A 188 6.01 -12.09 4.47
CA LEU A 188 6.07 -12.10 5.94
C LEU A 188 6.11 -13.53 6.52
N ARG A 189 5.54 -14.51 5.84
CA ARG A 189 5.65 -15.93 6.22
C ARG A 189 7.01 -16.54 5.90
N GLY A 190 7.73 -15.96 4.95
CA GLY A 190 9.03 -16.43 4.50
C GLY A 190 10.19 -16.03 5.41
N LYS A 191 11.41 -16.41 5.00
CA LYS A 191 12.67 -16.04 5.67
C LYS A 191 12.87 -14.53 5.70
N LEU A 192 12.40 -13.82 4.66
CA LEU A 192 12.49 -12.35 4.59
C LEU A 192 11.69 -11.67 5.71
N GLY A 193 10.49 -12.15 6.02
CA GLY A 193 9.68 -11.61 7.12
C GLY A 193 10.37 -11.75 8.48
N LEU A 194 11.03 -12.91 8.74
CA LEU A 194 11.82 -13.09 9.96
C LEU A 194 13.00 -12.13 10.03
N ALA A 195 13.73 -11.99 8.91
CA ALA A 195 14.86 -11.09 8.82
C ALA A 195 14.44 -9.63 9.09
N LEU A 196 13.34 -9.18 8.47
CA LEU A 196 12.82 -7.83 8.66
C LEU A 196 12.40 -7.54 10.11
N MET A 197 11.70 -8.47 10.76
CA MET A 197 11.32 -8.31 12.17
C MET A 197 12.55 -8.20 13.08
N SER A 198 13.57 -9.04 12.85
CA SER A 198 14.81 -8.97 13.65
C SER A 198 15.57 -7.66 13.41
N VAL A 199 15.60 -7.17 12.15
CA VAL A 199 16.24 -5.88 11.79
C VAL A 199 15.49 -4.71 12.43
N ARG A 200 14.16 -4.73 12.43
CA ARG A 200 13.32 -3.70 13.06
C ARG A 200 13.58 -3.62 14.57
N ASP A 201 13.67 -4.77 15.25
CA ASP A 201 13.83 -4.82 16.70
C ASP A 201 15.25 -4.42 17.13
N SER A 202 16.29 -4.88 16.43
CA SER A 202 17.69 -4.46 16.62
C SER A 202 18.56 -4.83 15.43
N GLU A 203 19.04 -3.82 14.69
CA GLU A 203 19.96 -4.06 13.57
C GLU A 203 21.26 -4.74 14.01
N ALA A 204 21.80 -4.36 15.18
CA ALA A 204 23.04 -4.95 15.72
C ALA A 204 22.87 -6.44 16.07
N ALA A 205 21.73 -6.81 16.70
CA ALA A 205 21.46 -8.20 17.03
C ALA A 205 21.17 -9.04 15.78
N ALA A 206 20.47 -8.47 14.79
CA ALA A 206 20.23 -9.12 13.50
C ALA A 206 21.54 -9.39 12.74
N ALA A 207 22.45 -8.41 12.70
CA ALA A 207 23.78 -8.58 12.10
C ALA A 207 24.59 -9.67 12.80
N ALA A 208 24.62 -9.67 14.14
CA ALA A 208 25.30 -10.71 14.92
C ALA A 208 24.75 -12.12 14.68
N SER A 209 23.46 -12.20 14.31
CA SER A 209 22.79 -13.47 13.93
C SER A 209 22.97 -13.84 12.44
N GLY A 210 23.82 -13.12 11.70
CA GLY A 210 24.11 -13.39 10.29
C GLY A 210 23.06 -12.90 9.30
N VAL A 211 22.12 -12.05 9.73
CA VAL A 211 21.12 -11.45 8.84
C VAL A 211 21.73 -10.37 7.99
N SER A 212 21.59 -10.46 6.67
CA SER A 212 22.01 -9.43 5.72
C SER A 212 21.01 -8.27 5.70
N ILE A 213 21.23 -7.26 6.55
CA ILE A 213 20.33 -6.10 6.75
C ILE A 213 20.02 -5.39 5.44
N GLN A 214 21.08 -5.06 4.67
CA GLN A 214 20.93 -4.31 3.42
C GLN A 214 20.10 -5.06 2.39
N ARG A 215 20.32 -6.38 2.25
CA ARG A 215 19.55 -7.22 1.31
C ARG A 215 18.08 -7.32 1.73
N ALA A 216 17.81 -7.45 3.03
CA ALA A 216 16.43 -7.50 3.55
C ALA A 216 15.70 -6.17 3.32
N LYS A 217 16.33 -5.03 3.64
CA LYS A 217 15.77 -3.68 3.39
C LYS A 217 15.58 -3.42 1.90
N LEU A 218 16.54 -3.81 1.05
CA LEU A 218 16.47 -3.63 -0.40
C LEU A 218 15.30 -4.43 -0.99
N ALA A 219 15.17 -5.71 -0.63
CA ALA A 219 14.06 -6.54 -1.10
C ALA A 219 12.70 -5.94 -0.70
N LEU A 220 12.58 -5.49 0.55
CA LEU A 220 11.38 -4.82 1.03
C LEU A 220 11.08 -3.53 0.25
N TRP A 221 12.09 -2.70 0.02
CA TRP A 221 11.99 -1.44 -0.70
C TRP A 221 11.51 -1.63 -2.14
N VAL A 222 12.09 -2.60 -2.84
CA VAL A 222 11.71 -2.93 -4.23
C VAL A 222 10.29 -3.50 -4.28
N ILE A 223 9.94 -4.42 -3.38
CA ILE A 223 8.58 -5.00 -3.34
C ILE A 223 7.54 -3.92 -3.04
N ALA A 224 7.76 -3.10 -2.02
CA ALA A 224 6.82 -2.05 -1.64
C ALA A 224 6.72 -0.96 -2.73
N GLY A 225 7.86 -0.56 -3.33
CA GLY A 225 7.89 0.37 -4.45
C GLY A 225 7.13 -0.17 -5.66
N SER A 226 7.30 -1.44 -6.01
CA SER A 226 6.60 -2.09 -7.11
C SER A 226 5.09 -2.15 -6.90
N ILE A 227 4.64 -2.52 -5.70
CA ILE A 227 3.20 -2.52 -5.34
C ILE A 227 2.63 -1.11 -5.46
N THR A 228 3.33 -0.11 -4.93
CA THR A 228 2.89 1.28 -4.97
C THR A 228 2.87 1.85 -6.39
N GLY A 229 3.88 1.52 -7.21
CA GLY A 229 3.92 1.94 -8.61
C GLY A 229 2.82 1.31 -9.46
N LEU A 230 2.54 0.01 -9.25
CA LEU A 230 1.41 -0.65 -9.90
C LEU A 230 0.08 0.00 -9.47
N ALA A 231 -0.09 0.26 -8.17
CA ALA A 231 -1.28 0.93 -7.65
C ALA A 231 -1.43 2.34 -8.22
N GLY A 232 -0.34 3.09 -8.36
CA GLY A 232 -0.32 4.40 -9.01
C GLY A 232 -0.71 4.34 -10.48
N ALA A 233 -0.12 3.40 -11.24
CA ALA A 233 -0.47 3.19 -12.64
C ALA A 233 -1.97 2.92 -12.81
N VAL A 234 -2.55 2.01 -12.02
CA VAL A 234 -3.98 1.67 -12.07
C VAL A 234 -4.86 2.83 -11.60
N ALA A 235 -4.45 3.58 -10.56
CA ALA A 235 -5.20 4.74 -10.07
C ALA A 235 -5.35 5.80 -11.17
N TYR A 236 -4.29 6.05 -11.94
CA TYR A 236 -4.31 7.02 -13.03
C TYR A 236 -4.98 6.51 -14.32
N MET A 237 -5.07 5.19 -14.53
CA MET A 237 -5.98 4.64 -15.55
C MET A 237 -7.44 5.02 -15.29
N ASN A 238 -7.84 5.18 -14.04
CA ASN A 238 -9.19 5.59 -13.65
C ASN A 238 -9.50 7.05 -14.02
N THR A 239 -8.50 7.94 -13.95
CA THR A 239 -8.62 9.37 -14.28
C THR A 239 -8.36 9.66 -15.76
N LEU A 240 -7.70 8.73 -16.49
CA LEU A 240 -7.30 8.85 -17.89
C LEU A 240 -6.32 9.99 -18.20
N GLN A 241 -5.77 10.61 -17.19
CA GLN A 241 -4.80 11.71 -17.31
C GLN A 241 -3.81 11.69 -16.17
N VAL A 242 -2.54 11.93 -16.47
CA VAL A 242 -1.49 12.16 -15.47
C VAL A 242 -1.00 13.59 -15.56
N THR A 243 -0.79 14.22 -14.41
CA THR A 243 -0.08 15.51 -14.30
C THR A 243 0.98 15.39 -13.21
N PRO A 244 2.13 16.12 -13.30
CA PRO A 244 3.18 16.02 -12.31
C PRO A 244 2.69 16.34 -10.90
N ASP A 245 1.90 17.40 -10.75
CA ASP A 245 1.40 17.86 -9.43
C ASP A 245 0.44 16.86 -8.79
N ALA A 246 -0.39 16.17 -9.57
CA ALA A 246 -1.30 15.17 -9.03
C ALA A 246 -0.60 13.85 -8.70
N THR A 247 0.29 13.38 -9.60
CA THR A 247 0.95 12.07 -9.44
C THR A 247 1.99 12.04 -8.34
N PHE A 248 2.73 13.14 -8.16
CA PHE A 248 3.73 13.28 -7.07
C PHE A 248 3.18 14.05 -5.86
N SER A 249 1.85 14.18 -5.74
CA SER A 249 1.20 14.85 -4.61
C SER A 249 1.51 14.13 -3.28
N LEU A 250 1.85 14.91 -2.26
CA LEU A 250 2.04 14.42 -0.89
C LEU A 250 0.77 13.75 -0.32
N ASN A 251 -0.40 14.06 -0.89
CA ASN A 251 -1.68 13.47 -0.46
C ASN A 251 -1.68 11.93 -0.54
N TRP A 252 -0.97 11.33 -1.52
CA TRP A 252 -0.85 9.88 -1.64
C TRP A 252 -0.11 9.28 -0.44
N SER A 253 1.02 9.90 -0.05
CA SER A 253 1.76 9.46 1.13
C SER A 253 0.97 9.68 2.41
N ALA A 254 0.33 10.85 2.55
CA ALA A 254 -0.50 11.16 3.72
C ALA A 254 -1.63 10.15 3.88
N ALA A 255 -2.37 9.82 2.81
CA ALA A 255 -3.41 8.81 2.84
C ALA A 255 -2.88 7.43 3.27
N ALA A 256 -1.74 6.99 2.70
CA ALA A 256 -1.13 5.72 3.06
C ALA A 256 -0.70 5.68 4.54
N ILE A 257 -0.11 6.77 5.05
CA ILE A 257 0.29 6.93 6.44
C ILE A 257 -0.95 6.89 7.35
N PHE A 258 -1.98 7.68 7.06
CA PHE A 258 -3.20 7.72 7.86
C PHE A 258 -3.88 6.37 7.96
N ILE A 259 -4.03 5.68 6.84
CA ILE A 259 -4.61 4.34 6.79
C ILE A 259 -3.80 3.37 7.66
N ALA A 260 -2.48 3.36 7.53
CA ALA A 260 -1.63 2.47 8.31
C ALA A 260 -1.66 2.79 9.81
N VAL A 261 -1.66 4.08 10.18
CA VAL A 261 -1.73 4.53 11.58
C VAL A 261 -3.09 4.21 12.20
N LEU A 262 -4.18 4.59 11.52
CA LEU A 262 -5.53 4.33 12.02
C LEU A 262 -5.83 2.85 12.14
N GLY A 263 -5.37 2.06 11.16
CA GLY A 263 -5.58 0.60 11.15
C GLY A 263 -4.73 -0.15 12.17
N GLY A 264 -3.47 0.26 12.31
CA GLY A 264 -2.47 -0.36 13.20
C GLY A 264 -1.20 -0.76 12.45
N ILE A 265 -0.14 0.01 12.68
CA ILE A 265 1.18 -0.19 12.05
C ILE A 265 1.75 -1.56 12.45
N GLY A 266 2.34 -2.27 11.48
CA GLY A 266 2.99 -3.55 11.70
C GLY A 266 2.02 -4.74 11.82
N THR A 267 0.78 -4.57 11.36
CA THR A 267 -0.20 -5.66 11.20
C THR A 267 -0.66 -5.75 9.75
N LEU A 268 -0.99 -6.94 9.24
CA LEU A 268 -1.52 -7.11 7.88
C LEU A 268 -2.99 -6.69 7.79
N GLU A 269 -3.72 -6.86 8.86
CA GLU A 269 -5.14 -6.54 8.99
C GLU A 269 -5.37 -5.04 9.16
N GLY A 270 -4.38 -4.34 9.75
CA GLY A 270 -4.47 -2.90 10.00
C GLY A 270 -4.84 -2.09 8.76
N PRO A 271 -4.11 -2.17 7.65
CA PRO A 271 -4.45 -1.43 6.44
C PRO A 271 -5.86 -1.72 5.89
N ILE A 272 -6.42 -2.92 6.11
CA ILE A 272 -7.78 -3.24 5.69
C ILE A 272 -8.79 -2.40 6.49
N LEU A 273 -8.71 -2.44 7.82
CA LEU A 273 -9.58 -1.64 8.68
C LEU A 273 -9.33 -0.15 8.50
N GLY A 274 -8.06 0.24 8.39
CA GLY A 274 -7.66 1.62 8.18
C GLY A 274 -8.24 2.20 6.89
N THR A 275 -8.25 1.42 5.80
CA THR A 275 -8.84 1.84 4.51
C THR A 275 -10.35 2.05 4.65
N ILE A 276 -11.05 1.14 5.29
CA ILE A 276 -12.48 1.28 5.53
C ILE A 276 -12.77 2.54 6.33
N LEU A 277 -12.06 2.73 7.44
CA LEU A 277 -12.21 3.93 8.30
C LEU A 277 -11.87 5.22 7.54
N TYR A 278 -10.79 5.22 6.76
CA TYR A 278 -10.36 6.37 5.97
C TYR A 278 -11.43 6.81 4.97
N PHE A 279 -11.99 5.86 4.18
CA PHE A 279 -13.01 6.21 3.19
C PHE A 279 -14.34 6.59 3.84
N LEU A 280 -14.74 5.97 4.95
CA LEU A 280 -15.92 6.37 5.71
C LEU A 280 -15.77 7.80 6.25
N LEU A 281 -14.62 8.14 6.84
CA LEU A 281 -14.35 9.49 7.32
C LEU A 281 -14.29 10.50 6.17
N ARG A 282 -13.63 10.16 5.08
CA ARG A 282 -13.52 11.00 3.90
C ARG A 282 -14.89 11.35 3.33
N GLU A 283 -15.77 10.36 3.17
CA GLU A 283 -17.12 10.57 2.65
C GLU A 283 -17.96 11.41 3.61
N SER A 284 -17.86 11.16 4.92
CA SER A 284 -18.59 11.92 5.94
C SER A 284 -18.12 13.36 6.06
N PHE A 285 -16.86 13.67 5.80
CA PHE A 285 -16.27 14.99 5.97
C PHE A 285 -15.92 15.70 4.65
N ALA A 286 -16.26 15.10 3.50
CA ALA A 286 -15.96 15.67 2.18
C ALA A 286 -16.49 17.09 1.97
N SER A 287 -17.62 17.44 2.60
CA SER A 287 -18.24 18.77 2.53
C SER A 287 -17.46 19.88 3.23
N TYR A 288 -16.52 19.55 4.11
CA TYR A 288 -15.76 20.52 4.91
C TYR A 288 -14.47 21.01 4.23
N GLY A 289 -14.21 20.63 2.97
CA GLY A 289 -13.05 21.10 2.20
C GLY A 289 -11.71 20.80 2.90
N SER A 290 -10.84 21.81 3.01
CA SER A 290 -9.49 21.63 3.60
C SER A 290 -9.49 21.24 5.09
N TRP A 291 -10.55 21.49 5.84
CA TRP A 291 -10.70 21.10 7.25
C TRP A 291 -10.66 19.58 7.45
N TYR A 292 -11.06 18.85 6.43
CA TYR A 292 -10.96 17.37 6.41
C TYR A 292 -9.53 16.88 6.70
N PHE A 293 -8.50 17.47 6.09
CA PHE A 293 -7.11 17.08 6.32
C PHE A 293 -6.65 17.35 7.75
N ILE A 294 -7.12 18.46 8.34
CA ILE A 294 -6.84 18.79 9.75
C ILE A 294 -7.51 17.76 10.66
N GLY A 295 -8.76 17.40 10.36
CA GLY A 295 -9.50 16.36 11.08
C GLY A 295 -8.81 15.00 11.04
N LEU A 296 -8.38 14.56 9.84
CA LEU A 296 -7.62 13.30 9.69
C LEU A 296 -6.29 13.31 10.43
N GLY A 297 -5.52 14.42 10.32
CA GLY A 297 -4.24 14.56 11.02
C GLY A 297 -4.42 14.52 12.54
N SER A 298 -5.40 15.23 13.05
CA SER A 298 -5.74 15.23 14.49
C SER A 298 -6.15 13.84 14.97
N LEU A 299 -6.98 13.13 14.20
CA LEU A 299 -7.41 11.78 14.51
C LEU A 299 -6.23 10.79 14.51
N ALA A 300 -5.30 10.93 13.54
CA ALA A 300 -4.10 10.10 13.49
C ALA A 300 -3.21 10.31 14.73
N ILE A 301 -3.03 11.59 15.16
CA ILE A 301 -2.27 11.90 16.38
C ILE A 301 -2.95 11.30 17.61
N VAL A 302 -4.26 11.50 17.76
CA VAL A 302 -5.04 10.91 18.86
C VAL A 302 -4.93 9.40 18.87
N THR A 303 -5.07 8.75 17.70
CA THR A 303 -4.92 7.29 17.59
C THR A 303 -3.51 6.84 18.01
N MET A 304 -2.46 7.56 17.59
CA MET A 304 -1.08 7.21 17.91
C MET A 304 -0.77 7.35 19.40
N VAL A 305 -1.36 8.34 20.07
CA VAL A 305 -1.16 8.60 21.50
C VAL A 305 -1.98 7.63 22.38
N PHE A 306 -3.27 7.44 22.07
CA PHE A 306 -4.19 6.70 22.92
C PHE A 306 -4.36 5.23 22.52
N ALA A 307 -4.12 4.88 21.27
CA ALA A 307 -4.23 3.53 20.72
C ALA A 307 -3.06 3.21 19.77
N PRO A 308 -1.81 3.07 20.27
CA PRO A 308 -0.62 2.91 19.42
C PRO A 308 -0.65 1.66 18.54
N GLY A 309 -1.50 0.70 18.85
CA GLY A 309 -1.75 -0.47 17.99
C GLY A 309 -2.86 -0.27 16.97
N GLY A 310 -3.42 0.94 16.84
CA GLY A 310 -4.51 1.29 15.92
C GLY A 310 -5.84 0.56 16.22
N ALA A 311 -6.80 0.70 15.29
CA ALA A 311 -8.12 0.07 15.41
C ALA A 311 -8.04 -1.46 15.53
N TRP A 312 -7.05 -2.10 14.86
CA TRP A 312 -6.86 -3.54 14.95
C TRP A 312 -6.53 -4.01 16.38
N SER A 313 -5.79 -3.23 17.15
CA SER A 313 -5.48 -3.58 18.54
C SER A 313 -6.71 -3.60 19.44
N LEU A 314 -7.70 -2.75 19.17
CA LEU A 314 -8.96 -2.72 19.91
C LEU A 314 -9.79 -3.99 19.63
N VAL A 315 -9.77 -4.46 18.38
CA VAL A 315 -10.43 -5.72 17.99
C VAL A 315 -9.74 -6.92 18.64
N THR A 316 -8.40 -6.96 18.62
CA THR A 316 -7.63 -8.10 19.15
C THR A 316 -7.54 -8.12 20.67
N ARG A 317 -7.87 -7.04 21.37
CA ARG A 317 -8.04 -7.06 22.85
C ARG A 317 -9.16 -7.98 23.31
N ARG A 318 -10.24 -8.10 22.52
CA ARG A 318 -11.41 -8.95 22.85
C ARG A 318 -11.34 -10.32 22.21
N TRP A 319 -10.68 -10.46 21.03
CA TRP A 319 -10.68 -11.69 20.24
C TRP A 319 -9.27 -11.97 19.74
N VAL A 320 -8.72 -13.13 20.06
CA VAL A 320 -7.44 -13.59 19.49
C VAL A 320 -7.70 -14.08 18.08
N ILE A 321 -7.75 -13.15 17.12
CA ILE A 321 -7.99 -13.45 15.71
C ILE A 321 -6.69 -13.21 14.94
N ASP A 322 -6.19 -14.22 14.25
CA ASP A 322 -5.09 -14.13 13.27
C ASP A 322 -5.56 -14.75 11.94
N PRO A 323 -6.30 -13.99 11.11
CA PRO A 323 -6.87 -14.49 9.87
C PRO A 323 -5.81 -14.88 8.84
N PHE A 324 -4.66 -14.19 8.85
CA PHE A 324 -3.60 -14.42 7.88
C PHE A 324 -2.48 -15.33 8.38
N GLY A 325 -2.47 -15.70 9.66
CA GLY A 325 -1.49 -16.62 10.27
C GLY A 325 -0.06 -16.10 10.20
N VAL A 326 0.12 -14.80 10.39
CA VAL A 326 1.41 -14.11 10.35
C VAL A 326 1.95 -13.86 11.76
N ARG A 327 1.07 -13.81 12.79
CA ARG A 327 1.48 -13.70 14.19
C ARG A 327 2.27 -14.94 14.61
N ARG A 328 3.49 -14.72 15.02
CA ARG A 328 4.32 -15.74 15.67
C ARG A 328 4.29 -15.43 17.15
N ASP A 329 3.53 -16.23 17.90
CA ASP A 329 3.56 -16.18 19.36
C ASP A 329 4.95 -16.63 19.80
N MET A 330 5.78 -15.70 20.27
CA MET A 330 6.93 -16.10 21.06
C MET A 330 6.41 -16.56 22.43
N PRO A 331 6.82 -17.73 22.93
CA PRO A 331 6.46 -18.13 24.28
C PRO A 331 6.95 -17.04 25.23
N ARG A 332 6.03 -16.46 25.99
CA ARG A 332 6.39 -15.54 27.07
C ARG A 332 7.27 -16.34 28.05
N ARG A 333 8.52 -15.98 28.16
CA ARG A 333 9.41 -16.45 29.25
C ARG A 333 9.03 -15.80 30.57
#